data_74ff46fdf4d0b5f7faf3162c48da03a0
#
_entry.id   74ff46fdf4d0b5f7faf3162c48da03a0
#
_cell.length_a   1.000
_cell.length_b   1.000
_cell.length_c   1.000
_cell.angle_alpha   90.00
_cell.angle_beta   90.00
_cell.angle_gamma   90.00
#
_symmetry.space_group_name_H-M   'P 1'
#
loop_
_entity.id
_entity.type
_entity.pdbx_description
1 polymer ?
#
loop_
_entity_poly.entity_id
_entity_poly.type
_entity_poly.pdbx_seq_one_letter_code
_entity_poly.pdbx_strand_id
1 'polypeptide(L)'
;EFQIANKIYIKAIHINPNYAEAYNNLATTLKEQGKTNEAIEFFKKAISLKPSYAEAYYNMGKIHKEKNKFEESVKFYNKALSLKSDYADAYYNIANIFQEQGKLDEAIDYFNKAFLIKPNYEKAQAQKLYQKAMICDWENIKEDKKVINNLGKSNNAIPPFTMLSFEDDPDNHLLRSKVYAKKNLYQKQIPFKKDIQPSKNKRLRIGYFSADFQNHA
;
A
#
# COMPACT_ATOMS: atom_id res chain seq x y z
N GLU A 1 21.15 0.04 -9.85
CA GLU A 1 20.39 1.31 -9.97
C GLU A 1 20.49 2.15 -8.69
N PHE A 2 20.20 1.64 -7.50
CA PHE A 2 20.26 2.38 -6.22
C PHE A 2 21.65 2.98 -5.93
N GLN A 3 22.74 2.27 -6.25
CA GLN A 3 24.08 2.79 -6.02
C GLN A 3 24.39 4.04 -6.85
N ILE A 4 23.87 4.09 -8.08
CA ILE A 4 24.03 5.25 -8.96
C ILE A 4 23.23 6.43 -8.41
N ALA A 5 21.96 6.18 -8.03
CA ALA A 5 21.10 7.20 -7.43
C ALA A 5 21.72 7.79 -6.16
N ASN A 6 22.23 6.95 -5.25
CA ASN A 6 22.91 7.42 -4.05
C ASN A 6 24.12 8.31 -4.36
N LYS A 7 24.96 7.94 -5.34
CA LYS A 7 26.11 8.77 -5.75
C LYS A 7 25.67 10.16 -6.24
N ILE A 8 24.56 10.21 -6.99
CA ILE A 8 23.99 11.47 -7.51
C ILE A 8 23.50 12.34 -6.35
N TYR A 9 22.74 11.78 -5.40
CA TYR A 9 22.22 12.53 -4.26
C TYR A 9 23.34 13.00 -3.33
N ILE A 10 24.36 12.17 -3.08
CA ILE A 10 25.54 12.57 -2.28
C ILE A 10 26.28 13.72 -2.96
N LYS A 11 26.45 13.66 -4.29
CA LYS A 11 27.06 14.77 -5.04
C LYS A 11 26.22 16.03 -4.98
N ALA A 12 24.90 15.93 -5.08
CA ALA A 12 23.99 17.06 -4.95
C ALA A 12 24.07 17.70 -3.55
N ILE A 13 24.14 16.90 -2.49
CA ILE A 13 24.32 17.34 -1.11
C ILE A 13 25.70 18.02 -0.93
N HIS A 14 26.74 17.49 -1.57
CA HIS A 14 28.08 18.10 -1.50
C HIS A 14 28.10 19.49 -2.16
N ILE A 15 27.39 19.66 -3.28
CA ILE A 15 27.28 20.95 -3.97
C ILE A 15 26.39 21.91 -3.18
N ASN A 16 25.27 21.44 -2.67
CA ASN A 16 24.33 22.22 -1.86
C ASN A 16 23.96 21.48 -0.57
N PRO A 17 24.67 21.73 0.55
CA PRO A 17 24.40 21.10 1.84
C PRO A 17 23.03 21.39 2.45
N ASN A 18 22.29 22.37 1.93
CA ASN A 18 20.95 22.73 2.39
C ASN A 18 19.83 22.18 1.50
N TYR A 19 20.15 21.25 0.58
CA TYR A 19 19.18 20.68 -0.34
C TYR A 19 18.35 19.57 0.32
N ALA A 20 17.27 19.94 1.01
CA ALA A 20 16.41 19.04 1.77
C ALA A 20 15.85 17.87 0.93
N GLU A 21 15.47 18.12 -0.34
CA GLU A 21 14.97 17.12 -1.25
C GLU A 21 16.00 16.03 -1.59
N ALA A 22 17.29 16.41 -1.72
CA ALA A 22 18.35 15.43 -1.95
C ALA A 22 18.54 14.51 -0.74
N TYR A 23 18.46 15.04 0.48
CA TYR A 23 18.47 14.24 1.71
C TYR A 23 17.29 13.28 1.78
N ASN A 24 16.07 13.74 1.48
CA ASN A 24 14.88 12.89 1.46
C ASN A 24 15.02 11.76 0.44
N ASN A 25 15.48 12.06 -0.76
CA ASN A 25 15.62 11.06 -1.83
C ASN A 25 16.73 10.05 -1.53
N LEU A 26 17.86 10.49 -0.95
CA LEU A 26 18.91 9.59 -0.46
C LEU A 26 18.36 8.66 0.63
N ALA A 27 17.61 9.22 1.59
CA ALA A 27 16.97 8.44 2.64
C ALA A 27 16.02 7.38 2.08
N THR A 28 15.24 7.73 1.07
CA THR A 28 14.31 6.80 0.41
C THR A 28 15.08 5.64 -0.24
N THR A 29 16.15 5.92 -0.98
CA THR A 29 16.95 4.86 -1.62
C THR A 29 17.70 4.00 -0.61
N LEU A 30 18.16 4.56 0.50
CA LEU A 30 18.78 3.81 1.60
C LEU A 30 17.77 2.88 2.29
N LYS A 31 16.54 3.36 2.51
CA LYS A 31 15.46 2.53 3.04
C LYS A 31 15.16 1.34 2.15
N GLU A 32 15.08 1.54 0.83
CA GLU A 32 14.86 0.45 -0.15
C GLU A 32 16.01 -0.57 -0.19
N GLN A 33 17.22 -0.16 0.21
CA GLN A 33 18.37 -1.04 0.41
C GLN A 33 18.38 -1.74 1.78
N GLY A 34 17.38 -1.55 2.63
CA GLY A 34 17.32 -2.09 3.99
C GLY A 34 18.13 -1.31 5.03
N LYS A 35 18.79 -0.22 4.66
CA LYS A 35 19.59 0.65 5.53
C LYS A 35 18.71 1.64 6.30
N THR A 36 17.73 1.12 7.02
CA THR A 36 16.66 1.91 7.63
C THR A 36 17.18 2.93 8.66
N ASN A 37 18.20 2.60 9.42
CA ASN A 37 18.74 3.53 10.43
C ASN A 37 19.44 4.72 9.78
N GLU A 38 20.25 4.50 8.74
CA GLU A 38 20.85 5.57 7.95
C GLU A 38 19.77 6.46 7.30
N ALA A 39 18.72 5.84 6.75
CA ALA A 39 17.60 6.56 6.15
C ALA A 39 16.91 7.50 7.16
N ILE A 40 16.70 7.06 8.40
CA ILE A 40 16.12 7.90 9.46
C ILE A 40 16.93 9.17 9.67
N GLU A 41 18.24 9.07 9.75
CA GLU A 41 19.11 10.24 9.98
C GLU A 41 19.03 11.23 8.81
N PHE A 42 18.97 10.75 7.57
CA PHE A 42 18.82 11.62 6.41
C PHE A 42 17.41 12.23 6.31
N PHE A 43 16.34 11.51 6.68
CA PHE A 43 15.00 12.12 6.80
C PHE A 43 14.95 13.20 7.88
N LYS A 44 15.55 12.98 9.04
CA LYS A 44 15.67 14.02 10.09
C LYS A 44 16.41 15.24 9.57
N LYS A 45 17.50 15.05 8.82
CA LYS A 45 18.23 16.16 8.21
C LYS A 45 17.37 16.93 7.22
N ALA A 46 16.62 16.23 6.35
CA ALA A 46 15.67 16.86 5.42
C ALA A 46 14.62 17.70 6.16
N ILE A 47 14.04 17.17 7.24
CA ILE A 47 13.08 17.88 8.09
C ILE A 47 13.70 19.10 8.78
N SER A 48 14.94 18.98 9.28
CA SER A 48 15.62 20.11 9.92
C SER A 48 15.91 21.26 8.96
N LEU A 49 16.22 20.94 7.69
CA LEU A 49 16.45 21.93 6.65
C LEU A 49 15.14 22.54 6.11
N LYS A 50 14.08 21.75 6.04
CA LYS A 50 12.75 22.16 5.54
C LYS A 50 11.65 21.63 6.45
N PRO A 51 11.31 22.33 7.56
CA PRO A 51 10.29 21.89 8.51
C PRO A 51 8.88 21.76 7.92
N SER A 52 8.63 22.34 6.75
CA SER A 52 7.36 22.20 5.99
C SER A 52 7.36 21.06 4.96
N TYR A 53 8.36 20.16 5.02
CA TYR A 53 8.49 19.09 4.02
C TYR A 53 7.58 17.89 4.35
N ALA A 54 6.32 17.94 3.92
CA ALA A 54 5.30 16.92 4.18
C ALA A 54 5.74 15.50 3.79
N GLU A 55 6.45 15.34 2.66
CA GLU A 55 6.90 14.03 2.17
C GLU A 55 7.92 13.37 3.11
N ALA A 56 8.82 14.15 3.71
CA ALA A 56 9.80 13.61 4.66
C ALA A 56 9.10 13.09 5.95
N TYR A 57 8.10 13.80 6.44
CA TYR A 57 7.27 13.32 7.54
C TYR A 57 6.48 12.07 7.16
N TYR A 58 5.89 12.02 5.97
CA TYR A 58 5.21 10.84 5.47
C TYR A 58 6.15 9.62 5.41
N ASN A 59 7.37 9.79 4.91
CA ASN A 59 8.36 8.72 4.84
C ASN A 59 8.82 8.25 6.23
N MET A 60 8.96 9.15 7.20
CA MET A 60 9.19 8.79 8.60
C MET A 60 8.02 7.96 9.16
N GLY A 61 6.78 8.36 8.86
CA GLY A 61 5.58 7.59 9.23
C GLY A 61 5.62 6.16 8.70
N LYS A 62 6.01 5.96 7.44
CA LYS A 62 6.18 4.62 6.84
C LYS A 62 7.20 3.77 7.62
N ILE A 63 8.33 4.34 7.98
CA ILE A 63 9.36 3.62 8.74
C ILE A 63 8.84 3.20 10.12
N HIS A 64 8.13 4.09 10.81
CA HIS A 64 7.57 3.77 12.12
C HIS A 64 6.49 2.68 12.01
N LYS A 65 5.67 2.70 10.96
CA LYS A 65 4.69 1.64 10.68
C LYS A 65 5.38 0.28 10.48
N GLU A 66 6.43 0.23 9.65
CA GLU A 66 7.21 -0.99 9.39
C GLU A 66 7.88 -1.57 10.65
N LYS A 67 8.13 -0.71 11.65
CA LYS A 67 8.63 -1.11 12.98
C LYS A 67 7.51 -1.39 13.99
N ASN A 68 6.24 -1.47 13.55
CA ASN A 68 5.05 -1.62 14.38
C ASN A 68 4.88 -0.53 15.46
N LYS A 69 5.51 0.63 15.29
CA LYS A 69 5.36 1.80 16.14
C LYS A 69 4.20 2.65 15.65
N PHE A 70 2.97 2.15 15.85
CA PHE A 70 1.77 2.71 15.23
C PHE A 70 1.45 4.12 15.71
N GLU A 71 1.62 4.41 16.99
CA GLU A 71 1.33 5.74 17.54
C GLU A 71 2.25 6.82 16.96
N GLU A 72 3.56 6.54 16.91
CA GLU A 72 4.54 7.43 16.30
C GLU A 72 4.29 7.59 14.80
N SER A 73 3.94 6.50 14.14
CA SER A 73 3.60 6.52 12.71
C SER A 73 2.43 7.46 12.44
N VAL A 74 1.34 7.35 13.22
CA VAL A 74 0.16 8.23 13.10
C VAL A 74 0.54 9.69 13.39
N LYS A 75 1.41 9.97 14.38
CA LYS A 75 1.91 11.33 14.64
C LYS A 75 2.64 11.92 13.43
N PHE A 76 3.50 11.13 12.79
CA PHE A 76 4.22 11.57 11.60
C PHE A 76 3.30 11.79 10.39
N TYR A 77 2.33 10.89 10.16
CA TYR A 77 1.34 11.08 9.09
C TYR A 77 0.45 12.31 9.34
N ASN A 78 0.00 12.52 10.57
CA ASN A 78 -0.78 13.72 10.92
C ASN A 78 0.05 15.01 10.72
N LYS A 79 1.34 14.99 11.01
CA LYS A 79 2.22 16.11 10.70
C LYS A 79 2.33 16.35 9.19
N ALA A 80 2.46 15.28 8.39
CA ALA A 80 2.42 15.40 6.94
C ALA A 80 1.09 15.99 6.43
N LEU A 81 -0.04 15.54 6.98
CA LEU A 81 -1.39 16.05 6.67
C LEU A 81 -1.60 17.51 7.10
N SER A 82 -1.02 17.95 8.21
CA SER A 82 -1.08 19.35 8.63
C SER A 82 -0.33 20.29 7.68
N LEU A 83 0.64 19.77 6.94
CA LEU A 83 1.42 20.50 5.94
C LEU A 83 0.84 20.35 4.52
N LYS A 84 0.19 19.23 4.25
CA LYS A 84 -0.44 18.90 2.98
C LYS A 84 -1.73 18.13 3.25
N SER A 85 -2.86 18.82 3.34
CA SER A 85 -4.15 18.24 3.71
C SER A 85 -4.75 17.29 2.65
N ASP A 86 -4.33 17.40 1.40
CA ASP A 86 -4.74 16.56 0.28
C ASP A 86 -3.82 15.34 0.05
N TYR A 87 -3.11 14.88 1.10
CA TYR A 87 -2.19 13.75 0.99
C TYR A 87 -2.94 12.41 1.17
N ALA A 88 -3.60 11.95 0.11
CA ALA A 88 -4.43 10.73 0.12
C ALA A 88 -3.68 9.48 0.65
N ASP A 89 -2.39 9.32 0.29
CA ASP A 89 -1.58 8.18 0.77
C ASP A 89 -1.34 8.21 2.28
N ALA A 90 -1.29 9.37 2.91
CA ALA A 90 -1.17 9.48 4.37
C ALA A 90 -2.45 9.03 5.06
N TYR A 91 -3.62 9.45 4.58
CA TYR A 91 -4.92 8.97 5.08
C TYR A 91 -5.05 7.45 4.91
N TYR A 92 -4.68 6.92 3.75
CA TYR A 92 -4.70 5.48 3.48
C TYR A 92 -3.81 4.69 4.46
N ASN A 93 -2.61 5.20 4.76
CA ASN A 93 -1.71 4.53 5.69
C ASN A 93 -2.18 4.60 7.15
N ILE A 94 -2.82 5.71 7.57
CA ILE A 94 -3.46 5.79 8.89
C ILE A 94 -4.61 4.78 8.99
N ALA A 95 -5.44 4.69 7.93
CA ALA A 95 -6.53 3.70 7.87
C ALA A 95 -6.02 2.27 8.04
N ASN A 96 -4.92 1.91 7.36
CA ASN A 96 -4.30 0.59 7.53
C ASN A 96 -3.83 0.35 8.97
N ILE A 97 -3.32 1.37 9.67
CA ILE A 97 -2.93 1.23 11.08
C ILE A 97 -4.16 0.97 11.95
N PHE A 98 -5.24 1.70 11.75
CA PHE A 98 -6.48 1.46 12.50
C PHE A 98 -7.08 0.08 12.21
N GLN A 99 -7.03 -0.36 10.96
CA GLN A 99 -7.41 -1.73 10.58
C GLN A 99 -6.57 -2.78 11.32
N GLU A 100 -5.24 -2.63 11.36
CA GLU A 100 -4.33 -3.53 12.08
C GLU A 100 -4.58 -3.53 13.60
N GLN A 101 -5.13 -2.44 14.14
CA GLN A 101 -5.56 -2.31 15.56
C GLN A 101 -6.99 -2.81 15.81
N GLY A 102 -7.72 -3.29 14.80
CA GLY A 102 -9.12 -3.71 14.91
C GLY A 102 -10.11 -2.55 15.05
N LYS A 103 -9.69 -1.31 14.85
CA LYS A 103 -10.53 -0.09 14.90
C LYS A 103 -11.15 0.13 13.52
N LEU A 104 -12.17 -0.69 13.21
CA LEU A 104 -12.67 -0.80 11.85
C LEU A 104 -13.47 0.43 11.40
N ASP A 105 -14.23 1.07 12.30
CA ASP A 105 -14.97 2.29 11.99
C ASP A 105 -14.06 3.45 11.64
N GLU A 106 -13.02 3.67 12.45
CA GLU A 106 -12.00 4.69 12.16
C GLU A 106 -11.25 4.39 10.86
N ALA A 107 -10.96 3.11 10.60
CA ALA A 107 -10.32 2.71 9.34
C ALA A 107 -11.20 3.06 8.13
N ILE A 108 -12.52 2.79 8.19
CA ILE A 108 -13.48 3.15 7.14
C ILE A 108 -13.47 4.65 6.88
N ASP A 109 -13.51 5.47 7.93
CA ASP A 109 -13.49 6.92 7.82
C ASP A 109 -12.23 7.43 7.12
N TYR A 110 -11.06 6.91 7.52
CA TYR A 110 -9.79 7.31 6.91
C TYR A 110 -9.62 6.81 5.48
N PHE A 111 -10.09 5.60 5.14
CA PHE A 111 -10.15 5.13 3.76
C PHE A 111 -11.07 6.01 2.91
N ASN A 112 -12.20 6.44 3.46
CA ASN A 112 -13.13 7.34 2.79
C ASN A 112 -12.47 8.71 2.51
N LYS A 113 -11.76 9.30 3.47
CA LYS A 113 -10.99 10.55 3.27
C LYS A 113 -9.97 10.39 2.14
N ALA A 114 -9.23 9.29 2.13
CA ALA A 114 -8.27 9.00 1.06
C ALA A 114 -8.95 8.93 -0.32
N PHE A 115 -10.11 8.29 -0.40
CA PHE A 115 -10.89 8.16 -1.63
C PHE A 115 -11.49 9.49 -2.09
N LEU A 116 -12.00 10.32 -1.18
CA LEU A 116 -12.55 11.63 -1.51
C LEU A 116 -11.51 12.57 -2.12
N ILE A 117 -10.25 12.49 -1.62
CA ILE A 117 -9.13 13.27 -2.17
C ILE A 117 -8.69 12.71 -3.53
N LYS A 118 -8.69 11.39 -3.68
CA LYS A 118 -8.24 10.69 -4.89
C LYS A 118 -9.30 9.68 -5.33
N PRO A 119 -10.31 10.10 -6.13
CA PRO A 119 -11.44 9.23 -6.52
C PRO A 119 -11.07 7.97 -7.30
N ASN A 120 -9.91 7.92 -7.92
CA ASN A 120 -9.37 6.74 -8.59
C ASN A 120 -8.44 5.89 -7.69
N TYR A 121 -8.50 6.10 -6.37
CA TYR A 121 -7.71 5.32 -5.41
C TYR A 121 -8.42 4.00 -5.09
N GLU A 122 -8.49 3.11 -6.08
CA GLU A 122 -9.20 1.83 -5.99
C GLU A 122 -8.82 1.00 -4.76
N LYS A 123 -7.55 1.07 -4.32
CA LYS A 123 -7.11 0.37 -3.11
C LYS A 123 -7.82 0.87 -1.85
N ALA A 124 -7.98 2.18 -1.69
CA ALA A 124 -8.66 2.76 -0.55
C ALA A 124 -10.15 2.39 -0.56
N GLN A 125 -10.76 2.44 -1.73
CA GLN A 125 -12.16 2.07 -1.91
C GLN A 125 -12.41 0.58 -1.63
N ALA A 126 -11.55 -0.30 -2.15
CA ALA A 126 -11.64 -1.73 -1.91
C ALA A 126 -11.48 -2.07 -0.42
N GLN A 127 -10.52 -1.43 0.27
CA GLN A 127 -10.33 -1.62 1.71
C GLN A 127 -11.50 -1.09 2.53
N LYS A 128 -12.05 0.09 2.20
CA LYS A 128 -13.26 0.61 2.83
C LYS A 128 -14.40 -0.41 2.76
N LEU A 129 -14.69 -0.93 1.56
CA LEU A 129 -15.74 -1.92 1.35
C LEU A 129 -15.47 -3.19 2.17
N TYR A 130 -14.24 -3.68 2.14
CA TYR A 130 -13.86 -4.85 2.93
C TYR A 130 -14.09 -4.65 4.43
N GLN A 131 -13.73 -3.48 4.99
CA GLN A 131 -13.99 -3.20 6.41
C GLN A 131 -15.50 -3.11 6.70
N LYS A 132 -16.29 -2.47 5.83
CA LYS A 132 -17.76 -2.45 5.95
C LYS A 132 -18.34 -3.85 6.01
N ALA A 133 -17.88 -4.77 5.16
CA ALA A 133 -18.30 -6.17 5.20
C ALA A 133 -17.92 -6.86 6.52
N MET A 134 -16.73 -6.58 7.06
CA MET A 134 -16.26 -7.14 8.33
C MET A 134 -17.11 -6.74 9.54
N ILE A 135 -17.70 -5.54 9.53
CA ILE A 135 -18.61 -5.06 10.57
C ILE A 135 -20.10 -5.24 10.21
N CYS A 136 -20.38 -5.96 9.12
CA CYS A 136 -21.73 -6.16 8.61
C CYS A 136 -22.50 -4.85 8.29
N ASP A 137 -21.79 -3.78 7.95
CA ASP A 137 -22.37 -2.53 7.48
C ASP A 137 -22.75 -2.66 6.00
N TRP A 138 -24.03 -2.90 5.74
CA TRP A 138 -24.60 -3.01 4.40
C TRP A 138 -25.42 -1.75 4.01
N GLU A 139 -25.33 -0.69 4.77
CA GLU A 139 -25.88 0.59 4.38
C GLU A 139 -25.27 1.00 3.02
N ASN A 140 -26.09 1.46 2.10
CA ASN A 140 -25.68 1.86 0.75
C ASN A 140 -25.08 0.73 -0.14
N ILE A 141 -25.39 -0.55 0.14
CA ILE A 141 -24.85 -1.69 -0.63
C ILE A 141 -25.16 -1.58 -2.15
N LYS A 142 -26.25 -0.91 -2.54
CA LYS A 142 -26.63 -0.72 -3.95
C LYS A 142 -25.64 0.18 -4.68
N GLU A 143 -25.19 1.25 -4.03
CA GLU A 143 -24.17 2.17 -4.52
C GLU A 143 -22.79 1.49 -4.53
N ASP A 144 -22.47 0.78 -3.46
CA ASP A 144 -21.23 0.01 -3.34
C ASP A 144 -21.11 -1.04 -4.45
N LYS A 145 -22.20 -1.75 -4.81
CA LYS A 145 -22.21 -2.71 -5.92
C LYS A 145 -21.87 -2.11 -7.28
N LYS A 146 -22.28 -0.87 -7.56
CA LYS A 146 -21.92 -0.20 -8.82
C LYS A 146 -20.42 -0.01 -8.98
N VAL A 147 -19.75 0.23 -7.88
CA VAL A 147 -18.29 0.45 -7.84
C VAL A 147 -17.52 -0.87 -7.90
N ILE A 148 -17.99 -1.88 -7.18
CA ILE A 148 -17.38 -3.22 -7.07
C ILE A 148 -17.10 -3.81 -8.46
N ASN A 149 -18.06 -3.67 -9.39
CA ASN A 149 -17.94 -4.20 -10.74
C ASN A 149 -16.70 -3.75 -11.50
N ASN A 150 -16.11 -2.59 -11.16
CA ASN A 150 -14.94 -2.04 -11.84
C ASN A 150 -13.64 -2.16 -11.06
N LEU A 151 -13.73 -2.40 -9.75
CA LEU A 151 -12.55 -2.44 -8.87
C LEU A 151 -11.59 -3.59 -9.22
N GLY A 152 -10.32 -3.26 -9.36
CA GLY A 152 -9.24 -4.23 -9.55
C GLY A 152 -9.21 -4.93 -10.91
N LYS A 153 -10.03 -4.50 -11.87
CA LYS A 153 -10.07 -5.06 -13.24
C LYS A 153 -9.20 -4.28 -14.23
N SER A 154 -8.76 -3.09 -13.84
CA SER A 154 -7.90 -2.22 -14.63
C SER A 154 -6.44 -2.28 -14.16
N ASN A 155 -5.66 -1.25 -14.43
CA ASN A 155 -4.25 -1.15 -14.02
C ASN A 155 -4.04 -1.01 -12.50
N ASN A 156 -5.10 -0.84 -11.71
CA ASN A 156 -5.03 -0.69 -10.27
C ASN A 156 -5.30 -2.01 -9.57
N ALA A 157 -4.26 -2.80 -9.35
CA ALA A 157 -4.37 -4.10 -8.68
C ALA A 157 -4.83 -3.95 -7.22
N ILE A 158 -5.87 -4.67 -6.85
CA ILE A 158 -6.34 -4.84 -5.47
C ILE A 158 -6.14 -6.30 -5.05
N PRO A 159 -5.95 -6.59 -3.74
CA PRO A 159 -5.87 -7.98 -3.29
C PRO A 159 -7.14 -8.74 -3.66
N PRO A 160 -7.04 -9.93 -4.29
CA PRO A 160 -8.22 -10.67 -4.79
C PRO A 160 -9.24 -10.98 -3.70
N PHE A 161 -8.80 -11.29 -2.49
CA PHE A 161 -9.66 -11.62 -1.35
C PHE A 161 -10.59 -10.49 -0.93
N THR A 162 -10.24 -9.24 -1.18
CA THR A 162 -11.01 -8.07 -0.76
C THR A 162 -12.43 -8.06 -1.34
N MET A 163 -12.63 -8.69 -2.50
CA MET A 163 -13.93 -8.68 -3.21
C MET A 163 -14.76 -9.95 -3.04
N LEU A 164 -14.24 -10.98 -2.39
CA LEU A 164 -14.95 -12.27 -2.23
C LEU A 164 -16.29 -12.15 -1.49
N SER A 165 -16.40 -11.19 -0.56
CA SER A 165 -17.63 -10.96 0.22
C SER A 165 -18.74 -10.25 -0.55
N PHE A 166 -18.44 -9.71 -1.75
CA PHE A 166 -19.35 -8.83 -2.47
C PHE A 166 -19.83 -9.39 -3.80
N GLU A 167 -19.08 -10.30 -4.40
CA GLU A 167 -19.32 -10.77 -5.76
C GLU A 167 -19.06 -12.27 -5.84
N ASP A 168 -20.02 -13.00 -6.36
CA ASP A 168 -19.92 -14.43 -6.66
C ASP A 168 -19.80 -14.63 -8.18
N ASP A 169 -18.72 -14.10 -8.74
CA ASP A 169 -18.40 -14.18 -10.17
C ASP A 169 -16.96 -14.67 -10.36
N PRO A 170 -16.79 -15.96 -10.71
CA PRO A 170 -15.47 -16.58 -10.87
C PRO A 170 -14.60 -15.90 -11.95
N ASP A 171 -15.19 -15.38 -13.01
CA ASP A 171 -14.46 -14.73 -14.11
C ASP A 171 -13.90 -13.39 -13.67
N ASN A 172 -14.68 -12.62 -12.91
CA ASN A 172 -14.24 -11.38 -12.31
C ASN A 172 -13.11 -11.60 -11.29
N HIS A 173 -13.23 -12.62 -10.45
CA HIS A 173 -12.17 -12.99 -9.49
C HIS A 173 -10.90 -13.44 -10.22
N LEU A 174 -11.02 -14.23 -11.27
CA LEU A 174 -9.88 -14.64 -12.10
C LEU A 174 -9.19 -13.43 -12.76
N LEU A 175 -9.98 -12.49 -13.30
CA LEU A 175 -9.46 -11.28 -13.92
C LEU A 175 -8.68 -10.42 -12.90
N ARG A 176 -9.25 -10.17 -11.72
CA ARG A 176 -8.57 -9.42 -10.63
C ARG A 176 -7.29 -10.11 -10.18
N SER A 177 -7.32 -11.43 -10.04
CA SER A 177 -6.15 -12.23 -9.68
C SER A 177 -5.04 -12.12 -10.71
N LYS A 178 -5.36 -12.15 -12.01
CA LYS A 178 -4.39 -11.93 -13.10
C LYS A 178 -3.79 -10.53 -13.06
N VAL A 179 -4.62 -9.49 -12.87
CA VAL A 179 -4.16 -8.09 -12.76
C VAL A 179 -3.24 -7.93 -11.55
N TYR A 180 -3.62 -8.48 -10.40
CA TYR A 180 -2.82 -8.44 -9.18
C TYR A 180 -1.49 -9.16 -9.33
N ALA A 181 -1.50 -10.38 -9.88
CA ALA A 181 -0.31 -11.17 -10.12
C ALA A 181 0.65 -10.45 -11.07
N LYS A 182 0.14 -9.94 -12.20
CA LYS A 182 0.94 -9.18 -13.17
C LYS A 182 1.66 -8.00 -12.53
N LYS A 183 1.00 -7.29 -11.61
CA LYS A 183 1.55 -6.07 -11.01
C LYS A 183 2.48 -6.35 -9.83
N ASN A 184 2.20 -7.37 -9.03
CA ASN A 184 2.88 -7.57 -7.75
C ASN A 184 3.80 -8.81 -7.72
N LEU A 185 3.59 -9.80 -8.58
CA LEU A 185 4.33 -11.07 -8.54
C LEU A 185 5.30 -11.25 -9.71
N TYR A 186 5.10 -10.57 -10.83
CA TYR A 186 5.91 -10.75 -12.04
C TYR A 186 7.34 -10.20 -11.96
N GLN A 187 7.76 -9.63 -10.85
CA GLN A 187 9.16 -9.21 -10.66
C GLN A 187 10.11 -10.38 -10.33
N LYS A 188 9.60 -11.56 -9.99
CA LYS A 188 10.37 -12.80 -9.89
C LYS A 188 9.85 -13.75 -10.95
N GLN A 189 10.60 -13.92 -12.02
CA GLN A 189 10.38 -14.99 -12.99
C GLN A 189 10.59 -16.33 -12.27
N ILE A 190 9.51 -16.88 -11.73
CA ILE A 190 9.48 -18.31 -11.41
C ILE A 190 9.20 -18.98 -12.74
N PRO A 191 10.10 -19.80 -13.29
CA PRO A 191 9.84 -20.50 -14.53
C PRO A 191 8.69 -21.48 -14.29
N PHE A 192 7.50 -21.13 -14.74
CA PHE A 192 6.40 -22.08 -14.82
C PHE A 192 6.80 -23.17 -15.84
N LYS A 193 6.97 -24.41 -15.40
CA LYS A 193 7.02 -25.54 -16.30
C LYS A 193 5.72 -25.58 -17.09
N LYS A 194 5.84 -25.46 -18.41
CA LYS A 194 4.73 -25.36 -19.37
C LYS A 194 3.95 -26.67 -19.57
N ASP A 195 4.21 -27.72 -18.81
CA ASP A 195 3.75 -29.08 -19.08
C ASP A 195 2.61 -29.57 -18.15
N ILE A 196 1.70 -28.69 -17.78
CA ILE A 196 0.44 -29.15 -17.20
C ILE A 196 -0.55 -29.30 -18.34
N GLN A 197 -0.60 -30.51 -18.93
CA GLN A 197 -1.71 -30.91 -19.81
C GLN A 197 -3.01 -30.83 -19.01
N PRO A 198 -4.04 -30.11 -19.49
CA PRO A 198 -5.31 -30.09 -18.79
C PRO A 198 -5.87 -31.52 -18.79
N SER A 199 -6.01 -32.11 -17.60
CA SER A 199 -6.71 -33.40 -17.48
C SER A 199 -8.13 -33.24 -18.00
N LYS A 200 -8.64 -34.25 -18.75
CA LYS A 200 -9.96 -34.24 -19.33
C LYS A 200 -11.12 -34.20 -18.32
N ASN A 201 -10.87 -34.17 -17.04
CA ASN A 201 -11.83 -34.04 -15.97
C ASN A 201 -12.00 -32.58 -15.55
N LYS A 202 -13.15 -32.01 -15.88
CA LYS A 202 -13.60 -30.61 -15.72
C LYS A 202 -13.68 -30.08 -14.26
N ARG A 203 -12.90 -30.56 -13.31
CA ARG A 203 -12.86 -29.96 -11.97
C ARG A 203 -11.59 -29.16 -11.81
N LEU A 204 -11.72 -27.83 -11.80
CA LEU A 204 -10.63 -26.91 -11.47
C LEU A 204 -10.20 -27.17 -10.01
N ARG A 205 -9.00 -27.70 -9.79
CA ARG A 205 -8.42 -27.78 -8.46
C ARG A 205 -7.64 -26.50 -8.25
N ILE A 206 -8.21 -25.57 -7.48
CA ILE A 206 -7.51 -24.36 -7.06
C ILE A 206 -6.73 -24.72 -5.80
N GLY A 207 -5.41 -24.83 -5.92
CA GLY A 207 -4.51 -24.93 -4.78
C GLY A 207 -4.18 -23.51 -4.28
N TYR A 208 -4.58 -23.17 -3.07
CA TYR A 208 -4.10 -21.97 -2.38
C TYR A 208 -2.76 -22.31 -1.74
N PHE A 209 -1.68 -21.73 -2.25
CA PHE A 209 -0.39 -21.73 -1.55
C PHE A 209 -0.27 -20.41 -0.79
N SER A 210 -0.57 -20.44 0.50
CA SER A 210 -0.29 -19.35 1.43
C SER A 210 0.92 -19.73 2.28
N ALA A 211 1.85 -18.80 2.46
CA ALA A 211 2.94 -18.96 3.41
C ALA A 211 2.42 -19.11 4.85
N ASP A 212 1.18 -18.67 5.11
CA ASP A 212 0.54 -18.74 6.42
C ASP A 212 0.04 -20.15 6.79
N PHE A 213 -0.05 -21.09 5.83
CA PHE A 213 -0.42 -22.48 6.12
C PHE A 213 0.68 -23.27 6.86
N GLN A 214 1.89 -22.75 6.97
CA GLN A 214 3.00 -23.44 7.66
C GLN A 214 2.95 -23.29 9.19
N ASN A 215 2.13 -22.39 9.74
CA ASN A 215 2.11 -22.10 11.19
C ASN A 215 0.86 -22.59 11.94
N HIS A 216 -0.03 -23.35 11.29
CA HIS A 216 -1.29 -23.83 11.90
C HIS A 216 -1.51 -25.35 11.76
N ALA A 217 -0.45 -26.13 11.74
CA ALA A 217 -0.50 -27.59 11.84
C ALA A 217 0.06 -28.05 13.19
#